data_0c1dec4d28951441caa87be9185c0089
#
_entry.id   0c1dec4d28951441caa87be9185c0089
#
_cell.length_a   1.000
_cell.length_b   1.000
_cell.length_c   1.000
_cell.angle_alpha   90.00
_cell.angle_beta   90.00
_cell.angle_gamma   90.00
#
_symmetry.space_group_name_H-M   'P 1'
#
loop_
_entity.id
_entity.type
_entity.pdbx_description
1 polymer ?
#
loop_
_entity_poly.entity_id
_entity_poly.type
_entity_poly.pdbx_seq_one_letter_code
_entity_poly.pdbx_strand_id
1 'polypeptide(L)'
;MTSPKRPTRPKRKQAMLITHLPRLPPVMRSRAALGLTAAAALGRFQLQVCSDCGAVQYPPRESCRRCLSDRLPWTDQSGTGELIAETTVHLSQDAYFRERAPWRVGMVRLDAGPTLIAHLPAAGAAAPARVRVAAKLDKSGQGVLVAFPSHEVITMTDDRQLREMTCDPKGRKVLVTDGETAVGQALVRLLLAAGAGQVWVGHGKSWKKSPGCVEIAALPRVAMLPLDLTDSKSVKSVAGGIGGQVDILINTAEVHRPHGVAAHSGTSARGGIATHGGTSARRGIDDAWAEMDINYFGLLRLAQEIGPAMKSRAAGAPDGPTGPIAWVNLLSIYALSNFPPHGTFSASKAAALSLSQCLRAEMRPSGVRVINVFPGPIDDEWSEALPPPKLTADALAKAVVGALKDGVEDVYPGDVAQEWLLRWRENPKILERELSA
;
A
#
# COMPACT_ATOMS: atom_id res chain seq x y z
N MET A 1 34.02 -56.96 36.81
CA MET A 1 34.13 -55.54 37.24
C MET A 1 33.99 -54.70 36.00
N THR A 2 32.82 -54.16 35.78
CA THR A 2 32.47 -53.30 34.61
C THR A 2 32.74 -51.84 34.96
N SER A 3 33.65 -51.17 34.26
CA SER A 3 34.01 -49.75 34.44
C SER A 3 32.74 -48.87 34.30
N PRO A 4 32.54 -47.88 35.17
CA PRO A 4 31.38 -46.97 35.05
C PRO A 4 31.52 -46.08 33.81
N LYS A 5 30.45 -46.09 32.97
CA LYS A 5 30.34 -45.19 31.79
C LYS A 5 30.39 -43.73 32.30
N ARG A 6 31.36 -42.96 31.83
CA ARG A 6 31.39 -41.50 32.04
C ARG A 6 30.09 -40.86 31.55
N PRO A 7 29.45 -39.98 32.33
CA PRO A 7 28.29 -39.26 31.89
C PRO A 7 28.65 -38.41 30.67
N THR A 8 27.95 -38.61 29.58
CA THR A 8 28.07 -37.78 28.39
C THR A 8 27.63 -36.36 28.75
N ARG A 9 28.54 -35.39 28.65
CA ARG A 9 28.20 -33.97 28.77
C ARG A 9 27.04 -33.66 27.84
N PRO A 10 25.95 -33.02 28.33
CA PRO A 10 24.92 -32.56 27.47
C PRO A 10 25.53 -31.64 26.41
N LYS A 11 25.27 -31.92 25.13
CA LYS A 11 25.71 -31.04 24.03
C LYS A 11 25.20 -29.65 24.37
N ARG A 12 26.09 -28.71 24.68
CA ARG A 12 25.75 -27.28 24.81
C ARG A 12 25.02 -26.92 23.53
N LYS A 13 23.73 -26.67 23.62
CA LYS A 13 23.00 -25.97 22.55
C LYS A 13 23.76 -24.66 22.37
N GLN A 14 24.47 -24.53 21.27
CA GLN A 14 25.16 -23.29 20.95
C GLN A 14 24.07 -22.25 20.81
N ALA A 15 23.92 -21.38 21.79
CA ALA A 15 22.91 -20.30 21.79
C ALA A 15 23.06 -19.35 20.58
N MET A 16 24.21 -19.35 19.92
CA MET A 16 24.48 -18.67 18.65
C MET A 16 23.87 -19.34 17.42
N LEU A 17 23.35 -20.56 17.51
CA LEU A 17 22.77 -21.29 16.35
C LEU A 17 21.24 -21.31 16.35
N ILE A 18 20.57 -20.66 17.31
CA ILE A 18 19.19 -20.22 17.14
C ILE A 18 19.23 -18.85 16.46
N THR A 19 19.81 -18.79 15.32
CA THR A 19 19.63 -17.66 14.41
C THR A 19 18.19 -17.75 13.91
N HIS A 20 17.35 -16.86 14.43
CA HIS A 20 16.17 -16.51 13.69
C HIS A 20 16.66 -16.10 12.30
N LEU A 21 16.24 -16.83 11.26
CA LEU A 21 16.55 -16.48 9.89
C LEU A 21 16.22 -15.00 9.69
N PRO A 22 17.11 -14.17 9.16
CA PRO A 22 16.82 -12.77 8.92
C PRO A 22 15.67 -12.68 7.94
N ARG A 23 14.59 -12.04 8.40
CA ARG A 23 13.32 -12.01 7.65
C ARG A 23 13.20 -10.85 6.72
N LEU A 24 14.02 -9.82 6.97
CA LEU A 24 14.04 -8.59 6.20
C LEU A 24 15.44 -8.37 5.63
N PRO A 25 15.51 -7.82 4.40
CA PRO A 25 16.77 -7.36 3.84
C PRO A 25 17.31 -6.17 4.65
N PRO A 26 18.61 -5.82 4.49
CA PRO A 26 19.23 -4.70 5.17
C PRO A 26 18.49 -3.40 4.92
N VAL A 27 18.17 -2.67 6.00
CA VAL A 27 17.39 -1.42 5.96
C VAL A 27 18.24 -0.16 5.77
N MET A 28 19.55 -0.23 6.03
CA MET A 28 20.41 0.96 5.95
C MET A 28 20.59 1.43 4.50
N ARG A 29 20.29 2.71 4.28
CA ARG A 29 20.53 3.41 3.01
C ARG A 29 21.19 4.76 3.32
N SER A 30 22.00 5.27 2.39
CA SER A 30 22.49 6.63 2.50
C SER A 30 21.32 7.62 2.32
N ARG A 31 21.45 8.82 2.90
CA ARG A 31 20.44 9.88 2.74
C ARG A 31 20.16 10.18 1.26
N ALA A 32 21.20 10.23 0.45
CA ALA A 32 21.05 10.44 -0.99
C ALA A 32 20.24 9.35 -1.69
N ALA A 33 20.23 8.10 -1.19
CA ALA A 33 19.48 7.01 -1.78
C ALA A 33 17.99 6.96 -1.38
N LEU A 34 17.57 7.75 -0.38
CA LEU A 34 16.17 7.77 0.06
C LEU A 34 15.21 8.25 -1.03
N GLY A 35 15.66 9.07 -1.98
CA GLY A 35 14.85 9.50 -3.11
C GLY A 35 14.45 8.35 -4.03
N LEU A 36 15.31 7.34 -4.22
CA LEU A 36 14.95 6.12 -4.95
C LEU A 36 13.85 5.34 -4.23
N THR A 37 13.93 5.25 -2.89
CA THR A 37 12.89 4.62 -2.07
C THR A 37 11.57 5.37 -2.16
N ALA A 38 11.60 6.71 -2.10
CA ALA A 38 10.41 7.55 -2.23
C ALA A 38 9.74 7.39 -3.61
N ALA A 39 10.55 7.32 -4.69
CA ALA A 39 10.03 7.05 -6.03
C ALA A 39 9.40 5.65 -6.14
N ALA A 40 10.08 4.62 -5.63
CA ALA A 40 9.58 3.25 -5.62
C ALA A 40 8.27 3.09 -4.83
N ALA A 41 8.11 3.83 -3.71
CA ALA A 41 6.89 3.87 -2.92
C ALA A 41 5.67 4.38 -3.70
N LEU A 42 5.89 5.17 -4.74
CA LEU A 42 4.88 5.70 -5.67
C LEU A 42 4.80 4.91 -6.99
N GLY A 43 5.55 3.81 -7.13
CA GLY A 43 5.63 3.06 -8.37
C GLY A 43 6.37 3.78 -9.51
N ARG A 44 7.18 4.80 -9.19
CA ARG A 44 7.93 5.60 -10.18
C ARG A 44 9.38 5.16 -10.24
N PHE A 45 9.98 5.21 -11.42
CA PHE A 45 11.42 5.03 -11.58
C PHE A 45 12.08 6.39 -11.83
N GLN A 46 12.79 6.89 -10.83
CA GLN A 46 13.45 8.19 -10.88
C GLN A 46 14.95 8.05 -10.63
N LEU A 47 15.74 8.87 -11.33
CA LEU A 47 17.16 9.04 -11.09
C LEU A 47 17.47 10.52 -10.89
N GLN A 48 18.60 10.82 -10.27
CA GLN A 48 19.10 12.18 -10.15
C GLN A 48 19.58 12.70 -11.50
N VAL A 49 19.08 13.88 -11.91
CA VAL A 49 19.48 14.57 -13.14
C VAL A 49 20.03 15.94 -12.74
N CYS A 50 21.30 16.20 -13.06
CA CYS A 50 21.93 17.46 -12.73
C CYS A 50 21.30 18.62 -13.53
N SER A 51 20.77 19.63 -12.84
CA SER A 51 20.18 20.82 -13.47
C SER A 51 21.19 21.66 -14.25
N ASP A 52 22.48 21.57 -13.91
CA ASP A 52 23.53 22.41 -14.54
C ASP A 52 24.15 21.78 -15.78
N CYS A 53 24.33 20.47 -15.80
CA CYS A 53 25.02 19.81 -16.93
C CYS A 53 24.21 18.69 -17.57
N GLY A 54 22.97 18.43 -17.14
CA GLY A 54 22.10 17.42 -17.69
C GLY A 54 22.53 15.98 -17.42
N ALA A 55 23.59 15.74 -16.64
CA ALA A 55 24.07 14.39 -16.38
C ALA A 55 23.08 13.60 -15.54
N VAL A 56 22.63 12.45 -16.05
CA VAL A 56 21.91 11.45 -15.28
C VAL A 56 22.91 10.59 -14.52
N GLN A 57 22.68 10.34 -13.23
CA GLN A 57 23.65 9.61 -12.41
C GLN A 57 23.04 8.52 -11.56
N TYR A 58 23.83 7.46 -11.39
CA TYR A 58 23.64 6.36 -10.48
C TYR A 58 25.03 5.83 -10.05
N PRO A 59 25.26 5.43 -8.80
CA PRO A 59 24.34 5.50 -7.66
C PRO A 59 24.06 6.94 -7.23
N PRO A 60 22.98 7.17 -6.42
CA PRO A 60 22.64 8.48 -5.89
C PRO A 60 23.77 9.10 -5.07
N ARG A 61 24.00 10.40 -5.22
CA ARG A 61 25.06 11.17 -4.56
C ARG A 61 24.55 12.55 -4.13
N GLU A 62 25.31 13.24 -3.29
CA GLU A 62 25.00 14.60 -2.84
C GLU A 62 25.51 15.67 -3.84
N SER A 63 26.43 15.31 -4.71
CA SER A 63 26.95 16.19 -5.77
C SER A 63 27.07 15.48 -7.11
N CYS A 64 26.95 16.24 -8.20
CA CYS A 64 27.10 15.75 -9.57
C CYS A 64 28.54 15.24 -9.81
N ARG A 65 28.66 14.02 -10.30
CA ARG A 65 29.96 13.41 -10.62
C ARG A 65 30.70 14.11 -11.77
N ARG A 66 29.99 14.94 -12.60
CA ARG A 66 30.55 15.60 -13.78
C ARG A 66 30.93 17.04 -13.53
N CYS A 67 30.08 17.84 -12.85
CA CYS A 67 30.30 19.27 -12.67
C CYS A 67 30.27 19.70 -11.19
N LEU A 68 30.15 18.75 -10.23
CA LEU A 68 30.14 18.98 -8.78
C LEU A 68 28.97 19.82 -8.26
N SER A 69 27.98 20.14 -9.09
CA SER A 69 26.77 20.82 -8.66
C SER A 69 25.99 19.97 -7.63
N ASP A 70 25.34 20.62 -6.67
CA ASP A 70 24.43 20.02 -5.68
C ASP A 70 22.96 20.01 -6.15
N ARG A 71 22.65 20.64 -7.30
CA ARG A 71 21.31 20.70 -7.89
C ARG A 71 20.97 19.40 -8.62
N LEU A 72 20.53 18.40 -7.87
CA LEU A 72 20.28 17.03 -8.33
C LEU A 72 18.84 16.59 -8.08
N PRO A 73 17.83 17.21 -8.75
CA PRO A 73 16.45 16.76 -8.63
C PRO A 73 16.27 15.31 -9.10
N TRP A 74 15.31 14.62 -8.49
CA TRP A 74 14.86 13.32 -8.91
C TRP A 74 13.88 13.46 -10.07
N THR A 75 14.19 12.83 -11.20
CA THR A 75 13.43 12.98 -12.46
C THR A 75 13.05 11.60 -12.98
N ASP A 76 11.83 11.46 -13.47
CA ASP A 76 11.35 10.23 -14.06
C ASP A 76 12.18 9.78 -15.24
N GLN A 77 12.44 8.47 -15.30
CA GLN A 77 13.18 7.83 -16.36
C GLN A 77 12.33 6.73 -17.00
N SER A 78 12.53 6.49 -18.30
CA SER A 78 11.85 5.40 -19.01
C SER A 78 12.21 4.02 -18.49
N GLY A 79 13.39 3.89 -17.89
CA GLY A 79 13.97 2.63 -17.45
C GLY A 79 14.46 1.71 -18.57
N THR A 80 14.30 2.11 -19.84
CA THR A 80 14.79 1.30 -20.98
C THR A 80 16.30 1.22 -21.01
N GLY A 81 16.82 0.04 -21.37
CA GLY A 81 18.26 -0.18 -21.41
C GLY A 81 18.62 -1.57 -21.96
N GLU A 82 19.88 -1.86 -21.89
CA GLU A 82 20.47 -3.13 -22.32
C GLU A 82 21.09 -3.87 -21.14
N LEU A 83 20.67 -5.10 -20.92
CA LEU A 83 21.36 -6.03 -20.03
C LEU A 83 22.66 -6.45 -20.69
N ILE A 84 23.79 -5.98 -20.17
CA ILE A 84 25.13 -6.19 -20.77
C ILE A 84 25.89 -7.37 -20.14
N ALA A 85 25.56 -7.70 -18.90
CA ALA A 85 26.12 -8.84 -18.19
C ALA A 85 25.16 -9.32 -17.10
N GLU A 86 25.23 -10.58 -16.76
CA GLU A 86 24.48 -11.17 -15.65
C GLU A 86 25.31 -12.16 -14.86
N THR A 87 24.92 -12.40 -13.65
CA THR A 87 25.50 -13.42 -12.79
C THR A 87 24.49 -13.98 -11.80
N THR A 88 24.76 -15.19 -11.33
CA THR A 88 23.99 -15.80 -10.24
C THR A 88 24.85 -15.84 -8.98
N VAL A 89 24.40 -15.15 -7.95
CA VAL A 89 25.08 -15.10 -6.65
C VAL A 89 24.63 -16.28 -5.80
N HIS A 90 25.51 -17.23 -5.58
CA HIS A 90 25.24 -18.44 -4.78
C HIS A 90 25.57 -18.27 -3.30
N LEU A 91 26.45 -17.32 -2.96
CA LEU A 91 26.89 -17.08 -1.61
C LEU A 91 26.87 -15.56 -1.33
N SER A 92 26.28 -15.15 -0.22
CA SER A 92 26.29 -13.78 0.29
C SER A 92 26.82 -13.74 1.71
N GLN A 93 27.53 -12.67 2.06
CA GLN A 93 27.93 -12.41 3.45
C GLN A 93 26.72 -12.02 4.32
N ASP A 94 25.76 -11.31 3.74
CA ASP A 94 24.52 -10.98 4.42
C ASP A 94 23.64 -12.21 4.59
N ALA A 95 23.15 -12.42 5.81
CA ALA A 95 22.41 -13.63 6.16
C ALA A 95 21.05 -13.72 5.43
N TYR A 96 20.35 -12.59 5.21
CA TYR A 96 19.09 -12.59 4.48
C TYR A 96 19.26 -13.11 3.05
N PHE A 97 20.25 -12.59 2.34
CA PHE A 97 20.52 -13.01 0.95
C PHE A 97 21.11 -14.42 0.88
N ARG A 98 21.94 -14.82 1.85
CA ARG A 98 22.53 -16.17 1.90
C ARG A 98 21.45 -17.25 2.06
N GLU A 99 20.47 -17.03 2.93
CA GLU A 99 19.40 -18.01 3.18
C GLU A 99 18.42 -18.14 2.00
N ARG A 100 18.39 -17.16 1.12
CA ARG A 100 17.52 -17.11 -0.08
C ARG A 100 18.26 -17.31 -1.38
N ALA A 101 19.54 -17.57 -1.33
CA ALA A 101 20.33 -17.84 -2.53
C ALA A 101 19.76 -19.04 -3.34
N PRO A 102 19.98 -19.12 -4.66
CA PRO A 102 20.74 -18.18 -5.47
C PRO A 102 19.96 -16.92 -5.88
N TRP A 103 20.70 -15.81 -6.13
CA TRP A 103 20.15 -14.54 -6.61
C TRP A 103 20.69 -14.23 -7.99
N ARG A 104 19.81 -14.00 -8.96
CA ARG A 104 20.18 -13.55 -10.30
C ARG A 104 20.20 -12.02 -10.31
N VAL A 105 21.33 -11.45 -10.72
CA VAL A 105 21.54 -9.99 -10.84
C VAL A 105 22.21 -9.68 -12.17
N GLY A 106 21.92 -8.50 -12.70
CA GLY A 106 22.46 -8.08 -13.97
C GLY A 106 22.97 -6.66 -13.96
N MET A 107 23.92 -6.38 -14.83
CA MET A 107 24.41 -5.05 -15.11
C MET A 107 23.65 -4.51 -16.31
N VAL A 108 22.94 -3.41 -16.12
CA VAL A 108 22.11 -2.76 -17.14
C VAL A 108 22.69 -1.42 -17.48
N ARG A 109 22.94 -1.15 -18.75
CA ARG A 109 23.25 0.17 -19.29
C ARG A 109 21.95 0.80 -19.75
N LEU A 110 21.50 1.85 -19.04
CA LEU A 110 20.31 2.59 -19.41
C LEU A 110 20.55 3.44 -20.68
N ASP A 111 19.51 3.61 -21.46
CA ASP A 111 19.54 4.53 -22.61
C ASP A 111 19.77 5.98 -22.14
N ALA A 112 19.38 6.34 -20.90
CA ALA A 112 19.67 7.60 -20.24
C ALA A 112 21.15 7.78 -19.82
N GLY A 113 22.02 6.78 -20.02
CA GLY A 113 23.46 6.85 -19.85
C GLY A 113 24.07 6.04 -18.71
N PRO A 114 23.58 6.10 -17.47
CA PRO A 114 24.24 5.40 -16.37
C PRO A 114 24.10 3.87 -16.49
N THR A 115 25.12 3.16 -15.97
CA THR A 115 25.08 1.73 -15.78
C THR A 115 24.75 1.44 -14.33
N LEU A 116 23.88 0.46 -14.10
CA LEU A 116 23.40 0.07 -12.77
C LEU A 116 23.33 -1.45 -12.62
N ILE A 117 23.27 -1.90 -11.37
CA ILE A 117 23.01 -3.29 -11.03
C ILE A 117 21.55 -3.41 -10.63
N ALA A 118 20.84 -4.40 -11.20
CA ALA A 118 19.45 -4.68 -10.92
C ALA A 118 19.25 -6.18 -10.58
N HIS A 119 18.23 -6.47 -9.78
CA HIS A 119 17.71 -7.81 -9.65
C HIS A 119 17.10 -8.25 -10.98
N LEU A 120 17.26 -9.51 -11.33
CA LEU A 120 16.64 -10.13 -12.48
C LEU A 120 15.60 -11.15 -12.01
N PRO A 121 14.56 -11.44 -12.80
CA PRO A 121 13.71 -12.61 -12.57
C PRO A 121 14.55 -13.88 -12.49
N ALA A 122 14.10 -14.85 -11.69
CA ALA A 122 14.79 -16.13 -11.52
C ALA A 122 14.95 -16.89 -12.85
N ALA A 123 14.00 -16.73 -13.77
CA ALA A 123 14.05 -17.17 -15.15
C ALA A 123 13.85 -15.97 -16.09
N GLY A 124 14.41 -16.03 -17.30
CA GLY A 124 14.26 -14.96 -18.29
C GLY A 124 15.45 -14.87 -19.24
N ALA A 125 15.42 -13.86 -20.10
CA ALA A 125 16.43 -13.66 -21.15
C ALA A 125 17.85 -13.54 -20.58
N ALA A 126 18.79 -14.17 -21.28
CA ALA A 126 20.23 -14.05 -21.01
C ALA A 126 20.79 -12.76 -21.66
N ALA A 127 21.90 -12.24 -21.11
CA ALA A 127 22.63 -11.12 -21.71
C ALA A 127 23.30 -11.55 -23.04
N PRO A 128 23.33 -10.66 -24.08
CA PRO A 128 22.75 -9.32 -24.11
C PRO A 128 21.24 -9.32 -24.41
N ALA A 129 20.46 -8.44 -23.75
CA ALA A 129 19.02 -8.36 -23.97
C ALA A 129 18.48 -6.95 -23.68
N ARG A 130 17.40 -6.56 -24.39
CA ARG A 130 16.67 -5.34 -24.07
C ARG A 130 15.80 -5.56 -22.83
N VAL A 131 15.91 -4.63 -21.88
CA VAL A 131 15.22 -4.71 -20.60
C VAL A 131 14.59 -3.35 -20.25
N ARG A 132 13.64 -3.42 -19.32
CA ARG A 132 13.08 -2.24 -18.65
C ARG A 132 13.35 -2.34 -17.16
N VAL A 133 14.07 -1.36 -16.63
CA VAL A 133 14.32 -1.24 -15.20
C VAL A 133 13.16 -0.52 -14.52
N ALA A 134 12.73 -1.04 -13.40
CA ALA A 134 11.77 -0.41 -12.50
C ALA A 134 12.35 -0.33 -11.08
N ALA A 135 11.97 0.70 -10.34
CA ALA A 135 12.21 0.75 -8.91
C ALA A 135 11.05 0.06 -8.18
N LYS A 136 11.37 -0.88 -7.30
CA LYS A 136 10.41 -1.61 -6.48
C LYS A 136 10.80 -1.48 -5.02
N LEU A 137 9.85 -1.67 -4.12
CA LEU A 137 10.15 -1.77 -2.69
C LEU A 137 10.45 -3.23 -2.35
N ASP A 138 11.54 -3.46 -1.65
CA ASP A 138 11.80 -4.76 -1.03
C ASP A 138 10.88 -4.97 0.21
N LYS A 139 11.01 -6.13 0.85
CA LYS A 139 10.20 -6.49 2.04
C LYS A 139 10.43 -5.55 3.23
N SER A 140 11.56 -4.87 3.31
CA SER A 140 11.85 -3.86 4.34
C SER A 140 11.36 -2.46 3.97
N GLY A 141 10.75 -2.29 2.80
CA GLY A 141 10.28 -1.00 2.28
C GLY A 141 11.40 -0.14 1.73
N GLN A 142 12.53 -0.72 1.32
CA GLN A 142 13.63 0.01 0.69
C GLN A 142 13.57 -0.12 -0.83
N GLY A 143 13.91 0.98 -1.53
CA GLY A 143 13.97 0.99 -2.99
C GLY A 143 15.09 0.11 -3.52
N VAL A 144 14.72 -0.81 -4.40
CA VAL A 144 15.63 -1.69 -5.16
C VAL A 144 15.32 -1.61 -6.64
N LEU A 145 16.29 -1.95 -7.47
CA LEU A 145 16.12 -1.94 -8.93
C LEU A 145 15.88 -3.36 -9.43
N VAL A 146 14.89 -3.51 -10.29
CA VAL A 146 14.54 -4.77 -10.95
C VAL A 146 14.54 -4.53 -12.46
N ALA A 147 15.19 -5.37 -13.23
CA ALA A 147 15.16 -5.30 -14.68
C ALA A 147 14.29 -6.45 -15.23
N PHE A 148 13.25 -6.08 -15.94
CA PHE A 148 12.31 -6.97 -16.60
C PHE A 148 12.66 -7.07 -18.10
N PRO A 149 12.53 -8.26 -18.74
CA PRO A 149 12.62 -8.37 -20.19
C PRO A 149 11.59 -7.45 -20.87
N SER A 150 11.98 -6.78 -21.96
CA SER A 150 11.08 -5.83 -22.65
C SER A 150 9.90 -6.50 -23.34
N HIS A 151 9.98 -7.79 -23.62
CA HIS A 151 9.01 -8.54 -24.43
C HIS A 151 8.20 -9.58 -23.64
N GLU A 152 8.48 -9.72 -22.34
CA GLU A 152 7.81 -10.70 -21.48
C GLU A 152 7.11 -10.04 -20.31
N VAL A 153 5.90 -10.49 -19.99
CA VAL A 153 5.20 -10.10 -18.79
C VAL A 153 5.56 -11.07 -17.67
N ILE A 154 6.35 -10.62 -16.73
CA ILE A 154 6.74 -11.40 -15.55
C ILE A 154 5.75 -11.14 -14.41
N THR A 155 5.13 -12.19 -13.91
CA THR A 155 4.30 -12.13 -12.70
C THR A 155 5.22 -12.26 -11.48
N MET A 156 5.44 -11.15 -10.76
CA MET A 156 6.38 -11.13 -9.62
C MET A 156 6.02 -12.15 -8.54
N THR A 157 4.74 -12.40 -8.29
CA THR A 157 4.26 -13.36 -7.29
C THR A 157 4.73 -14.78 -7.53
N ASP A 158 4.85 -15.19 -8.80
CA ASP A 158 5.27 -16.53 -9.19
C ASP A 158 6.78 -16.66 -9.24
N ASP A 159 7.50 -15.54 -9.26
CA ASP A 159 8.96 -15.52 -9.29
C ASP A 159 9.54 -15.63 -7.87
N ARG A 160 10.42 -16.59 -7.66
CA ARG A 160 11.04 -16.86 -6.36
C ARG A 160 11.78 -15.64 -5.80
N GLN A 161 12.43 -14.87 -6.67
CA GLN A 161 13.30 -13.75 -6.30
C GLN A 161 12.51 -12.45 -6.08
N LEU A 162 11.41 -12.27 -6.84
CA LEU A 162 10.66 -11.02 -6.87
C LEU A 162 9.38 -11.03 -6.00
N ARG A 163 8.91 -12.21 -5.58
CA ARG A 163 7.63 -12.35 -4.87
C ARG A 163 7.52 -11.56 -3.56
N GLU A 164 8.64 -11.21 -2.93
CA GLU A 164 8.64 -10.38 -1.72
C GLU A 164 8.55 -8.87 -2.03
N MET A 165 8.62 -8.49 -3.30
CA MET A 165 8.48 -7.09 -3.77
C MET A 165 7.04 -6.73 -4.16
N THR A 166 6.12 -7.69 -4.10
CA THR A 166 4.69 -7.53 -4.41
C THR A 166 3.83 -7.90 -3.22
N CYS A 167 2.61 -7.36 -3.20
CA CYS A 167 1.53 -7.74 -2.28
C CYS A 167 0.37 -8.40 -3.04
N ASP A 168 0.65 -9.11 -4.13
CA ASP A 168 -0.35 -9.74 -4.99
C ASP A 168 -1.34 -10.60 -4.17
N PRO A 169 -2.66 -10.45 -4.38
CA PRO A 169 -3.67 -11.19 -3.64
C PRO A 169 -3.78 -12.68 -4.01
N LYS A 170 -3.06 -13.16 -5.03
CA LYS A 170 -3.08 -14.55 -5.49
C LYS A 170 -2.81 -15.52 -4.32
N GLY A 171 -3.78 -16.42 -4.06
CA GLY A 171 -3.71 -17.40 -2.98
C GLY A 171 -3.87 -16.84 -1.55
N ARG A 172 -4.04 -15.53 -1.39
CA ARG A 172 -4.11 -14.84 -0.09
C ARG A 172 -5.52 -14.82 0.49
N LYS A 173 -5.59 -14.71 1.82
CA LYS A 173 -6.80 -14.51 2.57
C LYS A 173 -6.99 -13.02 2.84
N VAL A 174 -8.04 -12.44 2.28
CA VAL A 174 -8.27 -10.99 2.26
C VAL A 174 -9.47 -10.63 3.12
N LEU A 175 -9.36 -9.60 3.95
CA LEU A 175 -10.49 -8.96 4.63
C LEU A 175 -10.76 -7.62 3.96
N VAL A 176 -11.97 -7.44 3.44
CA VAL A 176 -12.54 -6.14 3.00
C VAL A 176 -13.52 -5.69 4.09
N THR A 177 -13.33 -4.52 4.66
CA THR A 177 -14.08 -4.12 5.87
C THR A 177 -15.52 -3.70 5.61
N ASP A 178 -15.84 -3.28 4.38
CA ASP A 178 -17.20 -2.91 3.98
C ASP A 178 -17.52 -3.42 2.58
N GLY A 179 -18.47 -4.32 2.47
CA GLY A 179 -19.01 -4.86 1.22
C GLY A 179 -20.37 -4.29 0.82
N GLU A 180 -20.92 -3.35 1.58
CA GLU A 180 -22.21 -2.72 1.24
C GLU A 180 -22.06 -1.65 0.18
N THR A 181 -20.86 -1.04 0.08
CA THR A 181 -20.55 -0.01 -0.92
C THR A 181 -20.22 -0.60 -2.30
N ALA A 182 -20.45 0.17 -3.35
CA ALA A 182 -20.08 -0.20 -4.73
C ALA A 182 -18.57 -0.50 -4.86
N VAL A 183 -17.72 0.26 -4.15
CA VAL A 183 -16.26 0.06 -4.12
C VAL A 183 -15.91 -1.28 -3.47
N GLY A 184 -16.51 -1.60 -2.31
CA GLY A 184 -16.30 -2.88 -1.64
C GLY A 184 -16.70 -4.07 -2.51
N GLN A 185 -17.86 -3.98 -3.19
CA GLN A 185 -18.34 -5.01 -4.12
C GLN A 185 -17.42 -5.20 -5.32
N ALA A 186 -16.98 -4.10 -5.95
CA ALA A 186 -16.02 -4.15 -7.05
C ALA A 186 -14.67 -4.76 -6.62
N LEU A 187 -14.18 -4.41 -5.43
CA LEU A 187 -12.96 -4.99 -4.86
C LEU A 187 -13.10 -6.51 -4.67
N VAL A 188 -14.20 -6.99 -4.11
CA VAL A 188 -14.42 -8.44 -3.91
C VAL A 188 -14.33 -9.19 -5.23
N ARG A 189 -15.02 -8.70 -6.28
CA ARG A 189 -14.99 -9.32 -7.62
C ARG A 189 -13.57 -9.33 -8.20
N LEU A 190 -12.84 -8.21 -8.12
CA LEU A 190 -11.47 -8.09 -8.66
C LEU A 190 -10.44 -8.90 -7.88
N LEU A 191 -10.57 -9.00 -6.55
CA LEU A 191 -9.71 -9.84 -5.72
C LEU A 191 -9.87 -11.32 -6.06
N LEU A 192 -11.11 -11.79 -6.27
CA LEU A 192 -11.37 -13.15 -6.73
C LEU A 192 -10.81 -13.40 -8.13
N ALA A 193 -10.98 -12.44 -9.06
CA ALA A 193 -10.40 -12.51 -10.40
C ALA A 193 -8.87 -12.51 -10.37
N ALA A 194 -8.25 -11.81 -9.41
CA ALA A 194 -6.81 -11.85 -9.16
C ALA A 194 -6.34 -13.12 -8.44
N GLY A 195 -7.24 -14.07 -8.15
CA GLY A 195 -6.90 -15.36 -7.59
C GLY A 195 -6.80 -15.39 -6.05
N ALA A 196 -7.44 -14.47 -5.33
CA ALA A 196 -7.52 -14.55 -3.87
C ALA A 196 -8.07 -15.91 -3.41
N GLY A 197 -7.44 -16.49 -2.39
CA GLY A 197 -7.82 -17.80 -1.86
C GLY A 197 -9.11 -17.78 -1.05
N GLN A 198 -9.32 -16.69 -0.30
CA GLN A 198 -10.51 -16.44 0.51
C GLN A 198 -10.71 -14.93 0.63
N VAL A 199 -11.95 -14.46 0.55
CA VAL A 199 -12.30 -13.06 0.82
C VAL A 199 -13.36 -13.03 1.92
N TRP A 200 -13.02 -12.44 3.05
CA TRP A 200 -13.96 -12.07 4.09
C TRP A 200 -14.45 -10.67 3.84
N VAL A 201 -15.74 -10.46 3.99
CA VAL A 201 -16.39 -9.20 3.67
C VAL A 201 -17.20 -8.72 4.85
N GLY A 202 -16.81 -7.60 5.43
CA GLY A 202 -17.56 -6.95 6.49
C GLY A 202 -18.87 -6.37 5.96
N HIS A 203 -19.90 -6.42 6.78
CA HIS A 203 -21.16 -5.72 6.56
C HIS A 203 -21.70 -5.18 7.87
N GLY A 204 -22.38 -4.03 7.82
CA GLY A 204 -23.02 -3.42 8.96
C GLY A 204 -24.23 -4.21 9.48
N LYS A 205 -24.87 -3.68 10.52
CA LYS A 205 -26.08 -4.27 11.13
C LYS A 205 -27.36 -3.99 10.31
N SER A 206 -27.26 -3.46 9.09
CA SER A 206 -28.44 -3.18 8.28
C SER A 206 -29.28 -4.43 8.08
N TRP A 207 -30.57 -4.34 8.38
CA TRP A 207 -31.54 -5.40 8.14
C TRP A 207 -31.83 -5.59 6.64
N LYS A 208 -31.58 -4.56 5.82
CA LYS A 208 -31.77 -4.55 4.37
C LYS A 208 -30.42 -4.51 3.69
N LYS A 209 -30.00 -5.64 3.15
CA LYS A 209 -28.77 -5.72 2.36
C LYS A 209 -28.97 -5.15 0.96
N SER A 210 -27.97 -4.44 0.44
CA SER A 210 -27.99 -3.99 -0.95
C SER A 210 -28.01 -5.21 -1.91
N PRO A 211 -28.63 -5.12 -3.10
CA PRO A 211 -28.61 -6.19 -4.10
C PRO A 211 -27.19 -6.69 -4.40
N GLY A 212 -26.23 -5.77 -4.60
CA GLY A 212 -24.85 -6.12 -4.85
C GLY A 212 -24.16 -6.86 -3.69
N CYS A 213 -24.56 -6.58 -2.43
CA CYS A 213 -24.08 -7.32 -1.28
C CYS A 213 -24.56 -8.78 -1.29
N VAL A 214 -25.81 -9.02 -1.72
CA VAL A 214 -26.36 -10.37 -1.90
C VAL A 214 -25.63 -11.12 -3.03
N GLU A 215 -25.36 -10.44 -4.15
CA GLU A 215 -24.62 -11.04 -5.27
C GLU A 215 -23.21 -11.49 -4.86
N ILE A 216 -22.43 -10.62 -4.19
CA ILE A 216 -21.07 -10.99 -3.77
C ILE A 216 -21.07 -12.10 -2.70
N ALA A 217 -22.09 -12.16 -1.84
CA ALA A 217 -22.23 -13.20 -0.85
C ALA A 217 -22.42 -14.60 -1.47
N ALA A 218 -22.97 -14.69 -2.68
CA ALA A 218 -23.15 -15.92 -3.42
C ALA A 218 -21.89 -16.40 -4.16
N LEU A 219 -20.84 -15.55 -4.22
CA LEU A 219 -19.61 -15.90 -4.94
C LEU A 219 -18.81 -16.96 -4.16
N PRO A 220 -18.14 -17.89 -4.85
CA PRO A 220 -17.28 -18.87 -4.21
C PRO A 220 -16.10 -18.17 -3.50
N ARG A 221 -15.68 -18.73 -2.37
CA ARG A 221 -14.56 -18.18 -1.56
C ARG A 221 -14.85 -16.81 -0.94
N VAL A 222 -16.11 -16.40 -0.87
CA VAL A 222 -16.56 -15.22 -0.12
C VAL A 222 -17.26 -15.67 1.16
N ALA A 223 -16.96 -15.01 2.27
CA ALA A 223 -17.67 -15.19 3.54
C ALA A 223 -18.02 -13.82 4.13
N MET A 224 -19.31 -13.58 4.32
CA MET A 224 -19.81 -12.35 4.91
C MET A 224 -19.65 -12.39 6.43
N LEU A 225 -19.18 -11.30 7.02
CA LEU A 225 -18.95 -11.15 8.46
C LEU A 225 -19.69 -9.91 9.00
N PRO A 226 -20.43 -10.03 10.09
CA PRO A 226 -20.95 -8.85 10.76
C PRO A 226 -19.79 -8.04 11.35
N LEU A 227 -19.54 -6.85 10.80
CA LEU A 227 -18.46 -5.98 11.21
C LEU A 227 -18.96 -4.54 11.30
N ASP A 228 -19.01 -4.03 12.52
CA ASP A 228 -19.34 -2.65 12.83
C ASP A 228 -18.10 -1.98 13.43
N LEU A 229 -17.49 -1.07 12.69
CA LEU A 229 -16.25 -0.40 13.12
C LEU A 229 -16.48 0.63 14.23
N THR A 230 -17.73 0.99 14.52
CA THR A 230 -18.07 1.85 15.66
C THR A 230 -18.16 1.08 16.98
N ASP A 231 -18.28 -0.25 16.89
CA ASP A 231 -18.38 -1.13 18.05
C ASP A 231 -17.09 -1.95 18.24
N SER A 232 -16.33 -1.61 19.29
CA SER A 232 -15.09 -2.33 19.64
C SER A 232 -15.32 -3.83 19.90
N LYS A 233 -16.51 -4.24 20.39
CA LYS A 233 -16.82 -5.66 20.60
C LYS A 233 -16.99 -6.39 19.27
N SER A 234 -17.63 -5.73 18.28
CA SER A 234 -17.75 -6.27 16.93
C SER A 234 -16.39 -6.50 16.30
N VAL A 235 -15.51 -5.48 16.32
CA VAL A 235 -14.14 -5.58 15.78
C VAL A 235 -13.34 -6.68 16.49
N LYS A 236 -13.41 -6.75 17.82
CA LYS A 236 -12.74 -7.79 18.61
C LYS A 236 -13.24 -9.19 18.31
N SER A 237 -14.55 -9.36 18.08
CA SER A 237 -15.13 -10.64 17.69
C SER A 237 -14.59 -11.12 16.34
N VAL A 238 -14.55 -10.24 15.34
CA VAL A 238 -13.97 -10.55 14.03
C VAL A 238 -12.47 -10.84 14.14
N ALA A 239 -11.74 -10.04 14.90
CA ALA A 239 -10.31 -10.27 15.15
C ALA A 239 -10.06 -11.64 15.82
N GLY A 240 -10.88 -12.03 16.79
CA GLY A 240 -10.80 -13.35 17.43
C GLY A 240 -11.09 -14.51 16.48
N GLY A 241 -12.02 -14.31 15.54
CA GLY A 241 -12.40 -15.36 14.58
C GLY A 241 -11.41 -15.55 13.43
N ILE A 242 -11.00 -14.46 12.80
CA ILE A 242 -10.20 -14.51 11.56
C ILE A 242 -8.86 -13.76 11.62
N GLY A 243 -8.62 -12.90 12.64
CA GLY A 243 -7.42 -12.04 12.70
C GLY A 243 -6.11 -12.81 12.58
N GLY A 244 -6.06 -14.02 13.14
CA GLY A 244 -4.93 -14.95 12.97
C GLY A 244 -4.79 -15.55 11.55
N GLN A 245 -5.63 -15.20 10.59
CA GLN A 245 -5.62 -15.76 9.24
C GLN A 245 -5.54 -14.69 8.13
N VAL A 246 -5.81 -13.41 8.43
CA VAL A 246 -5.83 -12.32 7.45
C VAL A 246 -4.43 -12.07 6.90
N ASP A 247 -4.26 -12.19 5.60
CA ASP A 247 -3.00 -11.90 4.90
C ASP A 247 -2.99 -10.48 4.33
N ILE A 248 -4.14 -10.01 3.88
CA ILE A 248 -4.35 -8.65 3.37
C ILE A 248 -5.60 -8.09 4.05
N LEU A 249 -5.46 -6.91 4.66
CA LEU A 249 -6.62 -6.14 5.15
C LEU A 249 -6.83 -4.94 4.24
N ILE A 250 -8.06 -4.75 3.75
CA ILE A 250 -8.45 -3.58 2.96
C ILE A 250 -9.55 -2.84 3.71
N ASN A 251 -9.19 -1.71 4.31
CA ASN A 251 -10.12 -0.85 5.02
C ASN A 251 -10.80 0.08 4.02
N THR A 252 -12.04 -0.26 3.68
CA THR A 252 -12.91 0.50 2.77
C THR A 252 -14.04 1.23 3.48
N ALA A 253 -14.19 1.01 4.78
CA ALA A 253 -15.27 1.64 5.54
C ALA A 253 -15.05 3.15 5.60
N GLU A 254 -16.09 3.87 5.28
CA GLU A 254 -16.07 5.32 5.16
C GLU A 254 -17.45 5.90 5.53
N VAL A 255 -17.45 7.03 6.22
CA VAL A 255 -18.59 7.91 6.35
C VAL A 255 -18.18 9.28 5.85
N HIS A 256 -19.01 9.83 4.99
CA HIS A 256 -18.79 11.10 4.34
C HIS A 256 -20.06 11.94 4.46
N ARG A 257 -19.93 13.19 4.92
CA ARG A 257 -21.03 14.15 5.02
C ARG A 257 -20.60 15.47 4.37
N PRO A 258 -21.44 16.06 3.50
CA PRO A 258 -21.11 17.32 2.84
C PRO A 258 -21.40 18.51 3.75
N HIS A 259 -20.52 18.79 4.71
CA HIS A 259 -20.64 19.91 5.62
C HIS A 259 -19.37 20.74 5.70
N GLY A 260 -19.57 22.07 5.65
CA GLY A 260 -18.52 23.02 5.98
C GLY A 260 -18.32 23.13 7.50
N VAL A 261 -17.15 23.57 7.92
CA VAL A 261 -16.76 23.66 9.36
C VAL A 261 -17.57 24.69 10.12
N ALA A 262 -17.89 25.84 9.49
CA ALA A 262 -18.62 26.95 10.12
C ALA A 262 -20.12 26.98 9.78
N ALA A 263 -20.64 25.94 9.09
CA ALA A 263 -22.04 25.88 8.71
C ALA A 263 -22.91 25.57 9.93
N HIS A 264 -23.86 26.45 10.23
CA HIS A 264 -24.89 26.17 11.24
C HIS A 264 -25.83 25.09 10.70
N SER A 265 -26.22 24.17 11.58
CA SER A 265 -27.28 23.20 11.32
C SER A 265 -28.61 23.94 11.06
N GLY A 266 -28.92 24.26 9.82
CA GLY A 266 -30.14 24.98 9.45
C GLY A 266 -30.05 25.90 8.25
N THR A 267 -28.87 26.27 7.79
CA THR A 267 -28.71 27.07 6.57
C THR A 267 -28.28 26.15 5.41
N SER A 268 -29.24 25.70 4.64
CA SER A 268 -29.03 25.17 3.30
C SER A 268 -28.24 26.20 2.48
N ALA A 269 -27.04 25.88 2.05
CA ALA A 269 -26.38 26.62 0.98
C ALA A 269 -27.36 26.65 -0.21
N ARG A 270 -27.59 27.84 -0.75
CA ARG A 270 -28.55 28.11 -1.82
C ARG A 270 -28.53 27.02 -2.91
N GLY A 271 -29.65 26.27 -3.04
CA GLY A 271 -29.98 25.57 -4.27
C GLY A 271 -30.13 24.04 -4.25
N GLY A 272 -30.16 23.37 -3.10
CA GLY A 272 -30.43 21.93 -3.05
C GLY A 272 -31.78 21.60 -2.43
N ILE A 273 -32.65 20.90 -3.17
CA ILE A 273 -33.95 20.41 -2.73
C ILE A 273 -33.76 19.42 -1.57
N ALA A 274 -34.31 19.77 -0.40
CA ALA A 274 -34.40 18.84 0.72
C ALA A 274 -35.41 17.73 0.39
N THR A 275 -34.92 16.55 0.02
CA THR A 275 -35.74 15.34 -0.08
C THR A 275 -35.41 14.41 1.07
N HIS A 276 -36.42 14.20 1.88
CA HIS A 276 -36.72 13.23 2.91
C HIS A 276 -36.78 13.80 4.35
N GLY A 277 -38.03 13.80 4.85
CA GLY A 277 -38.47 14.30 6.12
C GLY A 277 -37.79 13.62 7.31
N GLY A 278 -37.27 14.46 8.19
CA GLY A 278 -36.76 14.08 9.51
C GLY A 278 -36.00 15.23 10.14
N THR A 279 -36.54 15.77 11.21
CA THR A 279 -36.07 16.78 12.18
C THR A 279 -34.63 17.27 12.00
N SER A 280 -34.50 18.46 11.42
CA SER A 280 -33.29 19.03 10.81
C SER A 280 -32.41 19.87 11.78
N ALA A 281 -32.38 19.63 13.08
CA ALA A 281 -31.83 20.64 13.99
C ALA A 281 -30.52 20.32 14.74
N ARG A 282 -29.87 19.14 14.50
CA ARG A 282 -28.65 18.74 15.26
C ARG A 282 -27.53 18.06 14.45
N ARG A 283 -27.41 18.31 13.16
CA ARG A 283 -26.52 17.50 12.29
C ARG A 283 -25.04 17.89 12.29
N GLY A 284 -24.64 19.10 12.61
CA GLY A 284 -23.27 19.56 12.39
C GLY A 284 -22.18 18.77 13.16
N ILE A 285 -22.26 18.77 14.50
CA ILE A 285 -21.25 18.09 15.32
C ILE A 285 -21.43 16.56 15.34
N ASP A 286 -22.69 16.10 15.27
CA ASP A 286 -22.99 14.65 15.28
C ASP A 286 -22.48 13.97 13.98
N ASP A 287 -22.57 14.65 12.84
CA ASP A 287 -22.00 14.18 11.58
C ASP A 287 -20.46 14.12 11.63
N ALA A 288 -19.82 15.14 12.21
CA ALA A 288 -18.37 15.13 12.42
C ALA A 288 -17.93 14.00 13.37
N TRP A 289 -18.70 13.72 14.43
CA TRP A 289 -18.46 12.58 15.29
C TRP A 289 -18.59 11.25 14.53
N ALA A 290 -19.61 11.08 13.70
CA ALA A 290 -19.80 9.88 12.90
C ALA A 290 -18.64 9.66 11.91
N GLU A 291 -18.19 10.73 11.26
CA GLU A 291 -17.02 10.68 10.37
C GLU A 291 -15.74 10.29 11.14
N MET A 292 -15.49 10.90 12.28
CA MET A 292 -14.34 10.56 13.13
C MET A 292 -14.43 9.13 13.67
N ASP A 293 -15.61 8.67 14.07
CA ASP A 293 -15.80 7.35 14.67
C ASP A 293 -15.49 6.22 13.68
N ILE A 294 -15.87 6.39 12.42
CA ILE A 294 -15.60 5.38 11.38
C ILE A 294 -14.23 5.61 10.74
N ASN A 295 -13.96 6.82 10.22
CA ASN A 295 -12.79 7.07 9.40
C ASN A 295 -11.47 7.02 10.20
N TYR A 296 -11.48 7.46 11.46
CA TYR A 296 -10.33 7.49 12.35
C TYR A 296 -10.37 6.39 13.41
N PHE A 297 -11.38 6.40 14.30
CA PHE A 297 -11.43 5.43 15.39
C PHE A 297 -11.70 4.02 14.89
N GLY A 298 -12.45 3.83 13.78
CA GLY A 298 -12.62 2.54 13.14
C GLY A 298 -11.30 1.95 12.66
N LEU A 299 -10.46 2.76 12.00
CA LEU A 299 -9.10 2.37 11.63
C LEU A 299 -8.25 2.03 12.85
N LEU A 300 -8.34 2.83 13.92
CA LEU A 300 -7.59 2.60 15.16
C LEU A 300 -8.01 1.28 15.82
N ARG A 301 -9.31 0.98 15.91
CA ARG A 301 -9.83 -0.30 16.44
C ARG A 301 -9.31 -1.48 15.62
N LEU A 302 -9.37 -1.40 14.30
CA LEU A 302 -8.81 -2.44 13.43
C LEU A 302 -7.31 -2.64 13.68
N ALA A 303 -6.55 -1.55 13.78
CA ALA A 303 -5.11 -1.60 14.03
C ALA A 303 -4.77 -2.24 15.38
N GLN A 304 -5.55 -1.96 16.42
CA GLN A 304 -5.34 -2.50 17.76
C GLN A 304 -5.75 -3.97 17.88
N GLU A 305 -6.82 -4.40 17.22
CA GLU A 305 -7.37 -5.75 17.37
C GLU A 305 -6.78 -6.76 16.36
N ILE A 306 -6.55 -6.36 15.10
CA ILE A 306 -6.04 -7.24 14.05
C ILE A 306 -4.53 -7.07 13.84
N GLY A 307 -4.01 -5.86 14.00
CA GLY A 307 -2.60 -5.53 13.76
C GLY A 307 -1.60 -6.43 14.50
N PRO A 308 -1.76 -6.69 15.80
CA PRO A 308 -0.84 -7.56 16.56
C PRO A 308 -0.76 -8.97 16.00
N ALA A 309 -1.89 -9.55 15.59
CA ALA A 309 -1.94 -10.89 14.99
C ALA A 309 -1.24 -10.92 13.63
N MET A 310 -1.45 -9.90 12.78
CA MET A 310 -0.73 -9.76 11.51
C MET A 310 0.78 -9.63 11.73
N LYS A 311 1.22 -8.75 12.63
CA LYS A 311 2.66 -8.59 12.97
C LYS A 311 3.27 -9.89 13.46
N SER A 312 2.62 -10.58 14.38
CA SER A 312 3.12 -11.85 14.95
C SER A 312 3.23 -12.94 13.89
N ARG A 313 2.22 -13.10 13.02
CA ARG A 313 2.25 -14.08 11.92
C ARG A 313 3.32 -13.74 10.89
N ALA A 314 3.43 -12.49 10.48
CA ALA A 314 4.47 -12.05 9.56
C ALA A 314 5.85 -12.32 10.11
N ALA A 315 6.01 -12.13 11.44
CA ALA A 315 7.23 -12.46 12.16
C ALA A 315 7.45 -13.98 12.30
N GLY A 316 6.44 -14.83 12.27
CA GLY A 316 6.50 -16.29 12.43
C GLY A 316 6.50 -17.09 11.14
N ALA A 317 6.10 -16.51 10.01
CA ALA A 317 5.94 -17.24 8.76
C ALA A 317 7.28 -17.68 8.17
N PRO A 318 7.45 -18.95 7.76
CA PRO A 318 8.55 -19.34 6.89
C PRO A 318 8.46 -18.59 5.56
N ASP A 319 9.59 -18.48 4.86
CA ASP A 319 9.61 -17.88 3.52
C ASP A 319 8.71 -18.68 2.57
N GLY A 320 7.56 -18.12 2.26
CA GLY A 320 6.56 -18.80 1.45
C GLY A 320 5.45 -17.87 0.99
N PRO A 321 4.54 -18.37 0.13
CA PRO A 321 3.42 -17.59 -0.36
C PRO A 321 2.33 -17.34 0.70
N THR A 322 2.57 -17.70 1.96
CA THR A 322 1.60 -17.58 3.06
C THR A 322 2.06 -16.56 4.09
N GLY A 323 1.11 -15.86 4.71
CA GLY A 323 1.34 -14.89 5.77
C GLY A 323 0.93 -13.46 5.40
N PRO A 324 0.81 -12.58 6.41
CA PRO A 324 0.42 -11.19 6.22
C PRO A 324 1.43 -10.42 5.38
N ILE A 325 0.94 -9.70 4.38
CA ILE A 325 1.78 -8.94 3.45
C ILE A 325 1.36 -7.48 3.29
N ALA A 326 0.06 -7.16 3.46
CA ALA A 326 -0.41 -5.81 3.24
C ALA A 326 -1.58 -5.39 4.13
N TRP A 327 -1.64 -4.09 4.38
CA TRP A 327 -2.74 -3.35 4.96
C TRP A 327 -3.05 -2.17 4.05
N VAL A 328 -4.25 -2.10 3.50
CA VAL A 328 -4.69 -1.02 2.60
C VAL A 328 -5.67 -0.13 3.33
N ASN A 329 -5.48 1.18 3.28
CA ASN A 329 -6.42 2.17 3.77
C ASN A 329 -6.96 3.00 2.61
N LEU A 330 -8.28 3.02 2.45
CA LEU A 330 -8.95 3.94 1.55
C LEU A 330 -9.09 5.28 2.25
N LEU A 331 -8.21 6.20 1.91
CA LEU A 331 -8.20 7.58 2.40
C LEU A 331 -8.97 8.49 1.41
N SER A 332 -8.48 9.69 1.21
CA SER A 332 -8.94 10.64 0.19
C SER A 332 -7.85 11.66 -0.10
N ILE A 333 -7.85 12.24 -1.28
CA ILE A 333 -6.98 13.37 -1.59
C ILE A 333 -7.25 14.57 -0.65
N TYR A 334 -8.46 14.66 -0.10
CA TYR A 334 -8.84 15.65 0.90
C TYR A 334 -8.09 15.51 2.24
N ALA A 335 -7.37 14.39 2.46
CA ALA A 335 -6.46 14.24 3.58
C ALA A 335 -5.17 15.06 3.44
N LEU A 336 -4.80 15.44 2.22
CA LEU A 336 -3.60 16.25 1.93
C LEU A 336 -3.90 17.73 1.86
N SER A 337 -5.06 18.09 1.31
CA SER A 337 -5.50 19.48 1.22
C SER A 337 -7.01 19.52 1.46
N ASN A 338 -7.42 20.36 2.40
CA ASN A 338 -8.80 20.41 2.84
C ASN A 338 -9.72 20.96 1.75
N PHE A 339 -10.89 20.38 1.63
CA PHE A 339 -11.93 20.83 0.71
C PHE A 339 -13.08 21.43 1.52
N PRO A 340 -13.32 22.77 1.49
CA PRO A 340 -14.25 23.44 2.39
C PRO A 340 -15.68 22.88 2.40
N PRO A 341 -16.28 22.48 1.25
CA PRO A 341 -17.63 21.87 1.27
C PRO A 341 -17.71 20.54 2.04
N HIS A 342 -16.57 19.90 2.30
CA HIS A 342 -16.43 18.62 3.02
C HIS A 342 -15.40 18.76 4.15
N GLY A 343 -15.50 19.83 4.93
CA GLY A 343 -14.46 20.22 5.88
C GLY A 343 -14.25 19.23 7.03
N THR A 344 -15.32 18.68 7.61
CA THR A 344 -15.23 17.69 8.70
C THR A 344 -14.74 16.33 8.18
N PHE A 345 -15.18 15.94 6.99
CA PHE A 345 -14.66 14.75 6.30
C PHE A 345 -13.15 14.87 6.03
N SER A 346 -12.71 16.01 5.47
CA SER A 346 -11.28 16.27 5.22
C SER A 346 -10.46 16.14 6.50
N ALA A 347 -10.95 16.69 7.60
CA ALA A 347 -10.29 16.59 8.91
C ALA A 347 -10.20 15.13 9.40
N SER A 348 -11.28 14.33 9.25
CA SER A 348 -11.29 12.92 9.63
C SER A 348 -10.30 12.09 8.79
N LYS A 349 -10.20 12.36 7.49
CA LYS A 349 -9.25 11.68 6.58
C LYS A 349 -7.80 12.12 6.82
N ALA A 350 -7.55 13.37 7.19
CA ALA A 350 -6.23 13.84 7.61
C ALA A 350 -5.78 13.16 8.92
N ALA A 351 -6.68 12.99 9.89
CA ALA A 351 -6.42 12.24 11.10
C ALA A 351 -6.12 10.77 10.79
N ALA A 352 -6.90 10.14 9.89
CA ALA A 352 -6.67 8.77 9.43
C ALA A 352 -5.33 8.60 8.70
N LEU A 353 -4.91 9.59 7.89
CA LEU A 353 -3.59 9.60 7.24
C LEU A 353 -2.47 9.62 8.28
N SER A 354 -2.55 10.50 9.27
CA SER A 354 -1.56 10.56 10.34
C SER A 354 -1.44 9.22 11.08
N LEU A 355 -2.58 8.61 11.43
CA LEU A 355 -2.61 7.29 12.05
C LEU A 355 -2.01 6.20 11.14
N SER A 356 -2.34 6.23 9.85
CA SER A 356 -1.81 5.27 8.88
C SER A 356 -0.30 5.36 8.70
N GLN A 357 0.29 6.56 8.77
CA GLN A 357 1.74 6.76 8.74
C GLN A 357 2.42 6.12 9.97
N CYS A 358 1.82 6.28 11.15
CA CYS A 358 2.29 5.59 12.36
C CYS A 358 2.18 4.06 12.22
N LEU A 359 1.04 3.57 11.74
CA LEU A 359 0.81 2.15 11.48
C LEU A 359 1.84 1.58 10.49
N ARG A 360 2.17 2.33 9.44
CA ARG A 360 3.21 1.95 8.46
C ARG A 360 4.56 1.76 9.13
N ALA A 361 4.95 2.68 10.00
CA ALA A 361 6.21 2.58 10.74
C ALA A 361 6.24 1.35 11.67
N GLU A 362 5.12 1.05 12.34
CA GLU A 362 5.00 -0.11 13.22
C GLU A 362 4.93 -1.46 12.51
N MET A 363 4.35 -1.51 11.31
CA MET A 363 4.20 -2.72 10.50
C MET A 363 5.47 -3.07 9.72
N ARG A 364 6.27 -2.08 9.33
CA ARG A 364 7.49 -2.26 8.52
C ARG A 364 8.47 -3.28 9.08
N PRO A 365 8.78 -3.32 10.39
CA PRO A 365 9.69 -4.34 10.95
C PRO A 365 9.17 -5.78 10.83
N SER A 366 7.89 -5.96 10.56
CA SER A 366 7.30 -7.28 10.30
C SER A 366 7.23 -7.62 8.80
N GLY A 367 7.58 -6.67 7.92
CA GLY A 367 7.50 -6.84 6.47
C GLY A 367 6.07 -6.74 5.93
N VAL A 368 5.12 -6.23 6.72
CA VAL A 368 3.76 -5.92 6.27
C VAL A 368 3.73 -4.51 5.71
N ARG A 369 3.31 -4.38 4.45
CA ARG A 369 3.24 -3.10 3.75
C ARG A 369 1.92 -2.38 4.03
N VAL A 370 1.97 -1.11 4.42
CA VAL A 370 0.79 -0.27 4.56
C VAL A 370 0.65 0.60 3.32
N ILE A 371 -0.44 0.42 2.61
CA ILE A 371 -0.76 1.09 1.35
C ILE A 371 -1.88 2.09 1.61
N ASN A 372 -1.68 3.34 1.26
CA ASN A 372 -2.69 4.38 1.32
C ASN A 372 -3.19 4.71 -0.10
N VAL A 373 -4.48 4.76 -0.25
CA VAL A 373 -5.14 5.11 -1.52
C VAL A 373 -5.85 6.44 -1.34
N PHE A 374 -5.55 7.40 -2.19
CA PHE A 374 -6.04 8.78 -2.12
C PHE A 374 -6.91 9.10 -3.34
N PRO A 375 -8.14 8.58 -3.43
CA PRO A 375 -9.04 8.94 -4.52
C PRO A 375 -9.44 10.41 -4.43
N GLY A 376 -9.76 11.00 -5.58
CA GLY A 376 -10.59 12.19 -5.68
C GLY A 376 -12.06 11.84 -5.43
N PRO A 377 -13.00 12.67 -5.89
CA PRO A 377 -14.44 12.37 -5.81
C PRO A 377 -14.75 11.01 -6.43
N ILE A 378 -15.45 10.16 -5.69
CA ILE A 378 -15.94 8.86 -6.17
C ILE A 378 -17.35 9.08 -6.70
N ASP A 379 -17.74 8.34 -7.74
CA ASP A 379 -19.09 8.37 -8.29
C ASP A 379 -20.04 7.58 -7.39
N ASP A 380 -20.46 8.22 -6.33
CA ASP A 380 -21.34 7.71 -5.28
C ASP A 380 -22.35 8.78 -4.83
N GLU A 381 -23.25 8.41 -3.91
CA GLU A 381 -24.29 9.31 -3.38
C GLU A 381 -23.72 10.54 -2.63
N TRP A 382 -22.54 10.41 -2.05
CA TRP A 382 -21.90 11.49 -1.27
C TRP A 382 -21.28 12.56 -2.15
N SER A 383 -20.89 12.19 -3.33
CA SER A 383 -20.27 13.09 -4.33
C SER A 383 -21.25 13.55 -5.40
N GLU A 384 -22.56 13.24 -5.30
CA GLU A 384 -23.56 13.55 -6.35
C GLU A 384 -23.55 15.03 -6.74
N ALA A 385 -23.42 15.92 -5.75
CA ALA A 385 -23.41 17.38 -5.98
C ALA A 385 -22.11 17.92 -6.59
N LEU A 386 -21.04 17.11 -6.63
CA LEU A 386 -19.77 17.54 -7.19
C LEU A 386 -19.76 17.39 -8.72
N PRO A 387 -19.11 18.30 -9.46
CA PRO A 387 -18.98 18.19 -10.89
C PRO A 387 -18.06 17.04 -11.29
N PRO A 388 -18.20 16.48 -12.52
CA PRO A 388 -17.24 15.55 -13.07
C PRO A 388 -15.87 16.25 -13.32
N PRO A 389 -14.77 15.49 -13.40
CA PRO A 389 -14.73 14.03 -13.42
C PRO A 389 -14.80 13.39 -12.04
N LYS A 390 -15.47 12.24 -11.96
CA LYS A 390 -15.56 11.39 -10.76
C LYS A 390 -14.95 10.03 -11.05
N LEU A 391 -14.39 9.41 -10.03
CA LEU A 391 -13.79 8.09 -10.15
C LEU A 391 -14.85 7.00 -9.95
N THR A 392 -15.00 6.08 -10.89
CA THR A 392 -15.93 4.96 -10.72
C THR A 392 -15.42 3.95 -9.71
N ALA A 393 -16.34 3.24 -9.06
CA ALA A 393 -16.00 2.18 -8.10
C ALA A 393 -15.07 1.10 -8.70
N ASP A 394 -15.32 0.71 -9.95
CA ASP A 394 -14.47 -0.26 -10.66
C ASP A 394 -13.06 0.27 -10.94
N ALA A 395 -12.93 1.54 -11.32
CA ALA A 395 -11.61 2.16 -11.56
C ALA A 395 -10.81 2.25 -10.25
N LEU A 396 -11.47 2.62 -9.15
CA LEU A 396 -10.85 2.65 -7.83
C LEU A 396 -10.41 1.25 -7.39
N ALA A 397 -11.27 0.25 -7.52
CA ALA A 397 -10.94 -1.13 -7.18
C ALA A 397 -9.78 -1.69 -8.02
N LYS A 398 -9.72 -1.37 -9.33
CA LYS A 398 -8.59 -1.70 -10.19
C LYS A 398 -7.29 -1.06 -9.71
N ALA A 399 -7.34 0.21 -9.29
CA ALA A 399 -6.18 0.92 -8.75
C ALA A 399 -5.66 0.27 -7.45
N VAL A 400 -6.57 -0.14 -6.55
CA VAL A 400 -6.21 -0.85 -5.30
C VAL A 400 -5.55 -2.19 -5.59
N VAL A 401 -6.14 -3.02 -6.47
CA VAL A 401 -5.57 -4.32 -6.84
C VAL A 401 -4.24 -4.14 -7.59
N GLY A 402 -4.13 -3.12 -8.44
CA GLY A 402 -2.88 -2.73 -9.10
C GLY A 402 -1.80 -2.36 -8.09
N ALA A 403 -2.13 -1.54 -7.10
CA ALA A 403 -1.23 -1.15 -6.03
C ALA A 403 -0.69 -2.34 -5.22
N LEU A 404 -1.54 -3.31 -4.93
CA LEU A 404 -1.14 -4.57 -4.30
C LEU A 404 -0.15 -5.35 -5.18
N LYS A 405 -0.44 -5.50 -6.46
CA LYS A 405 0.45 -6.20 -7.43
C LYS A 405 1.77 -5.48 -7.62
N ASP A 406 1.75 -4.16 -7.68
CA ASP A 406 2.96 -3.35 -7.84
C ASP A 406 3.76 -3.19 -6.56
N GLY A 407 3.15 -3.46 -5.41
CA GLY A 407 3.79 -3.36 -4.11
C GLY A 407 4.17 -1.92 -3.75
N VAL A 408 3.36 -0.94 -4.10
CA VAL A 408 3.57 0.49 -3.78
C VAL A 408 3.03 0.85 -2.40
N GLU A 409 3.34 2.05 -1.89
CA GLU A 409 2.85 2.51 -0.57
C GLU A 409 1.76 3.58 -0.67
N ASP A 410 1.81 4.46 -1.68
CA ASP A 410 0.82 5.53 -1.86
C ASP A 410 0.33 5.58 -3.31
N VAL A 411 -0.99 5.67 -3.48
CA VAL A 411 -1.66 5.62 -4.79
C VAL A 411 -2.67 6.75 -4.91
N TYR A 412 -2.67 7.41 -6.04
CA TYR A 412 -3.52 8.56 -6.36
C TYR A 412 -4.34 8.24 -7.62
N PRO A 413 -5.45 7.51 -7.49
CA PRO A 413 -6.23 7.07 -8.64
C PRO A 413 -7.08 8.21 -9.24
N GLY A 414 -7.09 8.30 -10.57
CA GLY A 414 -7.86 9.29 -11.33
C GLY A 414 -7.18 10.64 -11.46
N ASP A 415 -7.63 11.39 -12.46
CA ASP A 415 -6.98 12.64 -12.88
C ASP A 415 -7.04 13.72 -11.79
N VAL A 416 -8.19 13.83 -11.09
CA VAL A 416 -8.36 14.81 -10.01
C VAL A 416 -7.34 14.58 -8.89
N ALA A 417 -7.16 13.32 -8.45
CA ALA A 417 -6.22 13.02 -7.38
C ALA A 417 -4.77 13.30 -7.79
N GLN A 418 -4.42 13.00 -9.04
CA GLN A 418 -3.09 13.27 -9.59
C GLN A 418 -2.82 14.76 -9.73
N GLU A 419 -3.78 15.53 -10.25
CA GLU A 419 -3.68 16.97 -10.40
C GLU A 419 -3.51 17.66 -9.04
N TRP A 420 -4.34 17.29 -8.04
CA TRP A 420 -4.21 17.85 -6.70
C TRP A 420 -2.87 17.50 -6.06
N LEU A 421 -2.38 16.28 -6.24
CA LEU A 421 -1.06 15.89 -5.74
C LEU A 421 0.06 16.74 -6.37
N LEU A 422 -0.01 17.01 -7.66
CA LEU A 422 0.97 17.87 -8.34
C LEU A 422 0.94 19.29 -7.79
N ARG A 423 -0.22 19.92 -7.69
CA ARG A 423 -0.40 21.26 -7.12
C ARG A 423 0.01 21.32 -5.64
N TRP A 424 -0.33 20.30 -4.86
CA TRP A 424 0.08 20.21 -3.46
C TRP A 424 1.61 20.13 -3.32
N ARG A 425 2.27 19.39 -4.20
CA ARG A 425 3.74 19.29 -4.20
C ARG A 425 4.42 20.58 -4.66
N GLU A 426 3.81 21.29 -5.59
CA GLU A 426 4.30 22.57 -6.07
C GLU A 426 4.18 23.65 -4.98
N ASN A 427 2.98 23.88 -4.46
CA ASN A 427 2.75 24.82 -3.38
C ASN A 427 1.43 24.55 -2.64
N PRO A 428 1.46 23.90 -1.44
CA PRO A 428 0.25 23.59 -0.69
C PRO A 428 -0.59 24.81 -0.33
N LYS A 429 0.05 25.98 -0.14
CA LYS A 429 -0.66 27.20 0.24
C LYS A 429 -1.44 27.84 -0.91
N ILE A 430 -0.94 27.70 -2.13
CA ILE A 430 -1.67 28.12 -3.32
C ILE A 430 -2.89 27.21 -3.52
N LEU A 431 -2.70 25.89 -3.44
CA LEU A 431 -3.80 24.94 -3.57
C LEU A 431 -4.91 25.19 -2.52
N GLU A 432 -4.55 25.44 -1.25
CA GLU A 432 -5.52 25.79 -0.20
C GLU A 432 -6.40 26.99 -0.59
N ARG A 433 -5.82 28.02 -1.18
CA ARG A 433 -6.54 29.21 -1.62
C ARG A 433 -7.41 28.96 -2.84
N GLU A 434 -6.94 28.19 -3.80
CA GLU A 434 -7.71 27.82 -4.99
C GLU A 434 -8.95 26.99 -4.63
N LEU A 435 -8.85 26.11 -3.65
CA LEU A 435 -9.97 25.30 -3.17
C LEU A 435 -10.96 26.09 -2.29
N SER A 436 -10.61 27.30 -1.89
CA SER A 436 -11.44 28.17 -1.07
C SER A 436 -12.18 29.23 -1.90
N ALA A 437 -11.88 29.34 -3.20
CA ALA A 437 -12.50 30.27 -4.14
C ALA A 437 -13.77 29.64 -4.75
#